data_25288f4d2e66c4fba436eabe4c7e7e11
#
_entry.id   25288f4d2e66c4fba436eabe4c7e7e11
#
_cell.length_a   1.000
_cell.length_b   1.000
_cell.length_c   1.000
_cell.angle_alpha   90.00
_cell.angle_beta   90.00
_cell.angle_gamma   90.00
#
_symmetry.space_group_name_H-M   'P 1'
#
loop_
_entity.id
_entity.type
_entity.pdbx_description
1 polymer ?
#
loop_
_entity_poly.entity_id
_entity_poly.type
_entity_poly.pdbx_seq_one_letter_code
_entity_poly.pdbx_strand_id
1 'polypeptide(L)'
;MPMRSPNLRFLPTIAIAASVFGLLVLVHPAQADGDMHGMSLHMTMTELRPMQPGDQARADAIVTAARTFADQYTDYRKALADGYVIFHPELKQDVYHFTQRRAAVAEQFRFDPAHPTSLLYERVPAAKAGGEPGYKLVGVMYTAPYRATTDELNRRVPLSIARWHLHSNFCQPPAGHWAEMLGPSAKFGMQGSIATESACEAAGGRFIPHVFGWMVHVYPYETDPAKIWSAGMDDKHGMQHDAMPQDMPGMKMPM
;
A
#
# COMPACT_ATOMS: atom_id res chain seq x y z
N MET A 1 89.18 -2.06 -40.46
CA MET A 1 89.47 -3.06 -39.39
C MET A 1 88.60 -2.70 -38.20
N PRO A 2 87.77 -3.57 -37.74
CA PRO A 2 86.77 -3.20 -36.74
C PRO A 2 87.24 -3.52 -35.31
N MET A 3 87.04 -2.57 -34.38
CA MET A 3 87.19 -2.80 -32.94
C MET A 3 85.92 -3.38 -32.32
N ARG A 4 86.12 -4.46 -31.59
CA ARG A 4 85.11 -5.14 -30.82
C ARG A 4 84.89 -4.41 -29.50
N SER A 5 83.66 -4.13 -29.14
CA SER A 5 83.22 -3.69 -27.83
C SER A 5 82.72 -4.89 -26.98
N PRO A 6 82.96 -4.87 -25.65
CA PRO A 6 82.58 -5.97 -24.77
C PRO A 6 81.12 -5.89 -24.32
N ASN A 7 80.51 -7.06 -24.25
CA ASN A 7 79.14 -7.27 -23.74
C ASN A 7 79.04 -7.08 -22.24
N LEU A 8 78.23 -6.14 -21.80
CA LEU A 8 77.83 -5.99 -20.40
C LEU A 8 76.47 -6.75 -20.21
N ARG A 9 76.53 -7.81 -19.42
CA ARG A 9 75.29 -8.60 -19.06
C ARG A 9 74.63 -7.91 -17.88
N PHE A 10 73.44 -7.40 -18.10
CA PHE A 10 72.50 -6.98 -17.04
C PHE A 10 71.69 -8.16 -16.57
N LEU A 11 71.71 -8.47 -15.29
CA LEU A 11 70.81 -9.39 -14.61
C LEU A 11 69.46 -8.68 -14.32
N PRO A 12 68.28 -9.30 -14.59
CA PRO A 12 67.02 -8.69 -14.22
C PRO A 12 66.71 -8.93 -12.74
N THR A 13 66.51 -7.85 -12.01
CA THR A 13 66.00 -7.86 -10.64
C THR A 13 64.49 -8.13 -10.72
N ILE A 14 64.06 -9.28 -10.19
CA ILE A 14 62.65 -9.63 -10.09
C ILE A 14 62.08 -8.91 -8.85
N ALA A 15 61.26 -7.89 -9.05
CA ALA A 15 60.48 -7.27 -8.00
C ALA A 15 59.17 -8.07 -7.82
N ILE A 16 59.05 -8.74 -6.68
CA ILE A 16 57.81 -9.42 -6.27
C ILE A 16 56.86 -8.36 -5.69
N ALA A 17 55.87 -7.96 -6.47
CA ALA A 17 54.76 -7.14 -5.98
C ALA A 17 53.76 -8.03 -5.25
N ALA A 18 53.70 -7.93 -3.93
CA ALA A 18 52.67 -8.56 -3.12
C ALA A 18 51.34 -7.75 -3.25
N SER A 19 50.41 -8.27 -4.06
CA SER A 19 49.05 -7.71 -4.16
C SER A 19 48.25 -8.14 -2.95
N VAL A 20 48.00 -7.24 -2.01
CA VAL A 20 47.03 -7.42 -0.93
C VAL A 20 45.66 -7.18 -1.52
N PHE A 21 44.94 -8.27 -1.84
CA PHE A 21 43.52 -8.20 -2.18
C PHE A 21 42.73 -7.98 -0.88
N GLY A 22 42.38 -6.72 -0.60
CA GLY A 22 41.43 -6.38 0.45
C GLY A 22 40.03 -6.84 0.05
N LEU A 23 39.52 -7.88 0.71
CA LEU A 23 38.16 -8.34 0.58
C LEU A 23 37.24 -7.28 1.22
N LEU A 24 36.68 -6.42 0.39
CA LEU A 24 35.64 -5.46 0.83
C LEU A 24 34.35 -6.26 1.07
N VAL A 25 34.10 -6.67 2.29
CA VAL A 25 32.81 -7.22 2.70
C VAL A 25 31.81 -6.06 2.70
N LEU A 26 31.00 -5.96 1.65
CA LEU A 26 29.82 -5.11 1.63
C LEU A 26 28.80 -5.71 2.60
N VAL A 27 28.81 -5.18 3.83
CA VAL A 27 27.74 -5.43 4.79
C VAL A 27 26.53 -4.67 4.26
N HIS A 28 25.62 -5.38 3.59
CA HIS A 28 24.29 -4.86 3.33
C HIS A 28 23.58 -4.77 4.68
N PRO A 29 23.02 -3.61 5.07
CA PRO A 29 22.14 -3.58 6.23
C PRO A 29 20.96 -4.51 5.89
N ALA A 30 20.79 -5.57 6.69
CA ALA A 30 19.58 -6.34 6.69
C ALA A 30 18.45 -5.35 7.01
N GLN A 31 17.60 -5.05 6.02
CA GLN A 31 16.33 -4.41 6.29
C GLN A 31 15.58 -5.37 7.19
N ALA A 32 15.31 -4.92 8.41
CA ALA A 32 14.44 -5.63 9.31
C ALA A 32 13.06 -5.69 8.63
N ASP A 33 12.72 -6.87 8.10
CA ASP A 33 11.34 -7.20 7.76
C ASP A 33 10.56 -7.15 9.07
N GLY A 34 10.01 -5.98 9.37
CA GLY A 34 9.04 -5.82 10.46
C GLY A 34 7.86 -6.72 10.17
N ASP A 35 7.49 -7.44 11.18
CA ASP A 35 6.49 -8.49 11.31
C ASP A 35 5.16 -8.17 10.58
N MET A 36 5.09 -8.42 9.25
CA MET A 36 3.92 -8.26 8.39
C MET A 36 3.24 -9.60 8.07
N HIS A 37 3.41 -10.61 8.92
CA HIS A 37 2.98 -11.98 8.64
C HIS A 37 1.48 -12.14 8.34
N GLY A 38 0.61 -11.29 8.87
CA GLY A 38 -0.83 -11.38 8.59
C GLY A 38 -1.30 -10.68 7.32
N MET A 39 -0.64 -9.58 6.92
CA MET A 39 -1.06 -8.80 5.76
C MET A 39 -0.38 -9.20 4.47
N SER A 40 0.82 -9.80 4.53
CA SER A 40 1.54 -10.30 3.35
C SER A 40 0.80 -11.41 2.60
N LEU A 41 -0.04 -12.19 3.27
CA LEU A 41 -0.83 -13.27 2.65
C LEU A 41 -1.94 -12.74 1.74
N HIS A 42 -2.47 -11.58 2.06
CA HIS A 42 -3.65 -10.99 1.37
C HIS A 42 -3.33 -9.68 0.66
N MET A 43 -2.05 -9.36 0.51
CA MET A 43 -1.64 -8.14 -0.14
C MET A 43 -0.32 -8.30 -0.90
N THR A 44 -0.31 -7.75 -2.10
CA THR A 44 0.88 -7.62 -2.93
C THR A 44 1.21 -6.15 -3.07
N MET A 45 2.47 -5.78 -2.89
CA MET A 45 2.96 -4.41 -3.11
C MET A 45 3.94 -4.37 -4.27
N THR A 46 3.94 -3.25 -4.99
CA THR A 46 5.00 -3.00 -5.98
C THR A 46 6.33 -2.74 -5.29
N GLU A 47 7.42 -3.14 -5.94
CA GLU A 47 8.76 -2.73 -5.53
C GLU A 47 9.01 -1.26 -5.85
N LEU A 48 9.79 -0.58 -4.99
CA LEU A 48 10.29 0.75 -5.30
C LEU A 48 11.31 0.69 -6.44
N ARG A 49 11.35 1.74 -7.26
CA ARG A 49 12.32 1.93 -8.34
C ARG A 49 13.35 3.00 -7.98
N PRO A 50 14.52 3.00 -8.61
CA PRO A 50 15.45 4.12 -8.49
C PRO A 50 14.77 5.43 -8.94
N MET A 51 15.03 6.50 -8.19
CA MET A 51 14.54 7.85 -8.49
C MET A 51 14.99 8.30 -9.88
N GLN A 52 14.05 8.82 -10.67
CA GLN A 52 14.31 9.40 -11.97
C GLN A 52 14.13 10.92 -11.94
N PRO A 53 14.83 11.67 -12.81
CA PRO A 53 14.59 13.10 -12.95
C PRO A 53 13.12 13.42 -13.19
N GLY A 54 12.56 14.31 -12.39
CA GLY A 54 11.15 14.73 -12.47
C GLY A 54 10.16 13.90 -11.64
N ASP A 55 10.56 12.77 -11.06
CA ASP A 55 9.66 11.94 -10.25
C ASP A 55 9.12 12.70 -9.04
N GLN A 56 9.98 13.42 -8.31
CA GLN A 56 9.55 14.23 -7.18
C GLN A 56 8.53 15.30 -7.60
N ALA A 57 8.81 16.04 -8.68
CA ALA A 57 7.91 17.07 -9.16
C ALA A 57 6.54 16.50 -9.58
N ARG A 58 6.52 15.30 -10.17
CA ARG A 58 5.28 14.58 -10.51
C ARG A 58 4.51 14.19 -9.25
N ALA A 59 5.20 13.64 -8.26
CA ALA A 59 4.59 13.26 -6.98
C ALA A 59 4.00 14.48 -6.26
N ASP A 60 4.73 15.59 -6.20
CA ASP A 60 4.28 16.85 -5.58
C ASP A 60 3.05 17.43 -6.29
N ALA A 61 3.00 17.34 -7.62
CA ALA A 61 1.84 17.76 -8.40
C ALA A 61 0.60 16.90 -8.09
N ILE A 62 0.77 15.59 -7.90
CA ILE A 62 -0.31 14.69 -7.49
C ILE A 62 -0.80 15.02 -6.08
N VAL A 63 0.10 15.23 -5.12
CA VAL A 63 -0.25 15.63 -3.75
C VAL A 63 -1.02 16.94 -3.73
N THR A 64 -0.59 17.93 -4.54
CA THR A 64 -1.27 19.21 -4.67
C THR A 64 -2.67 19.04 -5.23
N ALA A 65 -2.84 18.25 -6.29
CA ALA A 65 -4.14 17.99 -6.89
C ALA A 65 -5.05 17.21 -5.91
N ALA A 66 -4.50 16.20 -5.22
CA ALA A 66 -5.19 15.44 -4.20
C ALA A 66 -5.72 16.34 -3.08
N ARG A 67 -4.90 17.27 -2.59
CA ARG A 67 -5.29 18.22 -1.54
C ARG A 67 -6.39 19.15 -2.02
N THR A 68 -6.20 19.76 -3.19
CA THR A 68 -7.19 20.69 -3.78
C THR A 68 -8.55 20.02 -3.95
N PHE A 69 -8.57 18.75 -4.34
CA PHE A 69 -9.80 17.98 -4.43
C PHE A 69 -10.38 17.67 -3.06
N ALA A 70 -9.56 17.15 -2.16
CA ALA A 70 -9.96 16.71 -0.82
C ALA A 70 -10.51 17.85 0.04
N ASP A 71 -9.96 19.07 -0.09
CA ASP A 71 -10.41 20.26 0.65
C ASP A 71 -11.90 20.60 0.43
N GLN A 72 -12.48 20.13 -0.67
CA GLN A 72 -13.92 20.30 -0.95
C GLN A 72 -14.81 19.38 -0.09
N TYR A 73 -14.21 18.37 0.57
CA TYR A 73 -14.90 17.28 1.27
C TYR A 73 -14.49 17.15 2.74
N THR A 74 -14.09 18.24 3.36
CA THR A 74 -13.81 18.30 4.80
C THR A 74 -15.06 17.98 5.63
N ASP A 75 -16.25 18.33 5.14
CA ASP A 75 -17.52 17.79 5.62
C ASP A 75 -17.87 16.51 4.83
N TYR A 76 -17.79 15.37 5.50
CA TYR A 76 -18.10 14.06 4.91
C TYR A 76 -19.53 13.94 4.38
N ARG A 77 -20.47 14.75 4.92
CA ARG A 77 -21.87 14.76 4.47
C ARG A 77 -21.99 15.25 3.03
N LYS A 78 -21.10 16.17 2.64
CA LYS A 78 -21.00 16.61 1.24
C LYS A 78 -20.57 15.45 0.34
N ALA A 79 -19.61 14.64 0.76
CA ALA A 79 -19.21 13.47 -0.01
C ALA A 79 -20.38 12.50 -0.21
N LEU A 80 -21.16 12.22 0.85
CA LEU A 80 -22.37 11.38 0.74
C LEU A 80 -23.41 12.00 -0.20
N ALA A 81 -23.63 13.32 -0.12
CA ALA A 81 -24.56 14.03 -1.01
C ALA A 81 -24.14 13.97 -2.47
N ASP A 82 -22.82 13.98 -2.75
CA ASP A 82 -22.25 13.88 -4.08
C ASP A 82 -22.14 12.41 -4.58
N GLY A 83 -22.73 11.47 -3.85
CA GLY A 83 -22.87 10.06 -4.26
C GLY A 83 -21.67 9.17 -3.94
N TYR A 84 -20.81 9.58 -3.02
CA TYR A 84 -19.83 8.69 -2.43
C TYR A 84 -20.50 7.66 -1.52
N VAL A 85 -20.02 6.44 -1.55
CA VAL A 85 -20.54 5.32 -0.76
C VAL A 85 -19.43 4.84 0.18
N ILE A 86 -19.78 4.69 1.46
CA ILE A 86 -18.84 4.15 2.45
C ILE A 86 -18.71 2.65 2.24
N PHE A 87 -17.47 2.18 2.08
CA PHE A 87 -17.19 0.75 1.98
C PHE A 87 -17.26 0.10 3.36
N HIS A 88 -18.19 -0.83 3.55
CA HIS A 88 -18.41 -1.55 4.81
C HIS A 88 -18.43 -0.66 6.06
N PRO A 89 -19.41 0.27 6.17
CA PRO A 89 -19.50 1.20 7.30
C PRO A 89 -19.76 0.50 8.65
N GLU A 90 -20.27 -0.72 8.60
CA GLU A 90 -20.56 -1.58 9.75
C GLU A 90 -19.29 -2.20 10.35
N LEU A 91 -18.20 -2.30 9.58
CA LEU A 91 -16.93 -2.85 10.07
C LEU A 91 -16.08 -1.74 10.68
N LYS A 92 -15.37 -2.06 11.78
CA LYS A 92 -14.35 -1.17 12.31
C LYS A 92 -13.16 -1.16 11.35
N GLN A 93 -12.81 0.01 10.85
CA GLN A 93 -11.70 0.26 9.95
C GLN A 93 -10.88 1.42 10.50
N ASP A 94 -9.56 1.37 10.34
CA ASP A 94 -8.68 2.48 10.72
C ASP A 94 -8.92 3.68 9.79
N VAL A 95 -9.09 3.40 8.50
CA VAL A 95 -9.43 4.37 7.47
C VAL A 95 -10.63 3.88 6.66
N TYR A 96 -11.69 4.68 6.64
CA TYR A 96 -12.90 4.41 5.87
C TYR A 96 -12.78 4.98 4.47
N HIS A 97 -13.06 4.15 3.47
CA HIS A 97 -13.08 4.54 2.07
C HIS A 97 -14.47 5.00 1.66
N PHE A 98 -14.60 6.27 1.31
CA PHE A 98 -15.78 6.82 0.67
C PHE A 98 -15.52 6.82 -0.83
N THR A 99 -16.12 5.87 -1.54
CA THR A 99 -15.79 5.57 -2.94
C THR A 99 -16.83 6.14 -3.89
N GLN A 100 -16.35 6.82 -4.94
CA GLN A 100 -17.19 7.29 -6.03
C GLN A 100 -17.08 6.31 -7.22
N ARG A 101 -18.16 5.59 -7.51
CA ARG A 101 -18.16 4.53 -8.54
C ARG A 101 -17.79 5.02 -9.93
N ARG A 102 -18.22 6.24 -10.31
CA ARG A 102 -17.88 6.80 -11.63
C ARG A 102 -16.39 7.09 -11.74
N ALA A 103 -15.78 7.64 -10.70
CA ALA A 103 -14.34 7.87 -10.64
C ALA A 103 -13.58 6.53 -10.70
N ALA A 104 -14.03 5.51 -9.96
CA ALA A 104 -13.45 4.17 -9.99
C ALA A 104 -13.46 3.55 -11.41
N VAL A 105 -14.55 3.74 -12.16
CA VAL A 105 -14.62 3.28 -13.56
C VAL A 105 -13.70 4.12 -14.45
N ALA A 106 -13.68 5.44 -14.30
CA ALA A 106 -12.85 6.32 -15.12
C ALA A 106 -11.36 6.01 -14.95
N GLU A 107 -10.91 5.75 -13.72
CA GLU A 107 -9.52 5.41 -13.43
C GLU A 107 -9.04 4.08 -14.02
N GLN A 108 -9.95 3.19 -14.40
CA GLN A 108 -9.56 1.99 -15.15
C GLN A 108 -8.94 2.33 -16.51
N PHE A 109 -9.31 3.47 -17.09
CA PHE A 109 -8.88 3.89 -18.42
C PHE A 109 -7.84 5.01 -18.40
N ARG A 110 -7.96 5.93 -17.42
CA ARG A 110 -7.13 7.13 -17.34
C ARG A 110 -6.89 7.52 -15.89
N PHE A 111 -5.64 7.79 -15.56
CA PHE A 111 -5.27 8.41 -14.30
C PHE A 111 -5.50 9.92 -14.35
N ASP A 112 -6.25 10.42 -13.38
CA ASP A 112 -6.51 11.85 -13.20
C ASP A 112 -6.33 12.24 -11.72
N PRO A 113 -5.22 12.90 -11.36
CA PRO A 113 -4.95 13.24 -9.96
C PRO A 113 -5.95 14.25 -9.36
N ALA A 114 -6.72 14.95 -10.20
CA ALA A 114 -7.78 15.84 -9.74
C ALA A 114 -9.10 15.13 -9.40
N HIS A 115 -9.23 13.83 -9.71
CA HIS A 115 -10.45 13.05 -9.50
C HIS A 115 -10.16 11.67 -8.90
N PRO A 116 -9.71 11.60 -7.63
CA PRO A 116 -9.40 10.33 -6.98
C PRO A 116 -10.63 9.43 -6.87
N THR A 117 -10.41 8.12 -6.83
CA THR A 117 -11.45 7.10 -6.69
C THR A 117 -12.19 7.22 -5.37
N SER A 118 -11.46 7.47 -4.28
CA SER A 118 -12.02 7.52 -2.93
C SER A 118 -11.45 8.65 -2.11
N LEU A 119 -12.27 9.14 -1.20
CA LEU A 119 -11.87 9.95 -0.06
C LEU A 119 -11.60 9.04 1.13
N LEU A 120 -10.57 9.34 1.90
CA LEU A 120 -10.15 8.58 3.07
C LEU A 120 -10.51 9.35 4.34
N TYR A 121 -11.23 8.69 5.25
CA TYR A 121 -11.68 9.29 6.49
C TYR A 121 -11.33 8.41 7.69
N GLU A 122 -10.92 9.04 8.77
CA GLU A 122 -10.89 8.45 10.11
C GLU A 122 -12.23 8.67 10.81
N ARG A 123 -12.70 7.66 11.55
CA ARG A 123 -13.93 7.80 12.35
C ARG A 123 -13.65 8.63 13.60
N VAL A 124 -14.48 9.65 13.81
CA VAL A 124 -14.42 10.50 15.00
C VAL A 124 -15.49 10.03 15.99
N PRO A 125 -15.14 9.72 17.26
CA PRO A 125 -16.10 9.33 18.28
C PRO A 125 -17.17 10.41 18.51
N ALA A 126 -18.40 9.98 18.83
CA ALA A 126 -19.54 10.85 19.08
C ALA A 126 -19.27 12.01 20.05
N ALA A 127 -18.54 11.74 21.14
CA ALA A 127 -18.17 12.76 22.14
C ALA A 127 -17.33 13.92 21.57
N LYS A 128 -16.55 13.67 20.51
CA LYS A 128 -15.74 14.69 19.82
C LYS A 128 -16.46 15.32 18.62
N ALA A 129 -17.51 14.68 18.12
CA ALA A 129 -18.26 15.08 16.94
C ALA A 129 -19.59 15.78 17.25
N GLY A 130 -19.81 16.19 18.51
CA GLY A 130 -21.02 16.89 18.91
C GLY A 130 -22.26 15.99 19.10
N GLY A 131 -22.05 14.72 19.49
CA GLY A 131 -23.12 13.78 19.87
C GLY A 131 -23.42 12.67 18.85
N GLU A 132 -23.01 12.83 17.59
CA GLU A 132 -23.08 11.80 16.56
C GLU A 132 -21.68 11.40 16.10
N PRO A 133 -21.44 10.11 15.77
CA PRO A 133 -20.17 9.70 15.17
C PRO A 133 -19.94 10.47 13.87
N GLY A 134 -18.75 11.04 13.74
CA GLY A 134 -18.36 11.78 12.56
C GLY A 134 -17.20 11.11 11.82
N TYR A 135 -16.77 11.78 10.75
CA TYR A 135 -15.62 11.37 9.96
C TYR A 135 -14.73 12.58 9.69
N LYS A 136 -13.43 12.43 9.92
CA LYS A 136 -12.40 13.42 9.63
C LYS A 136 -11.67 12.99 8.37
N LEU A 137 -11.65 13.87 7.37
CA LEU A 137 -10.88 13.64 6.15
C LEU A 137 -9.38 13.59 6.46
N VAL A 138 -8.71 12.57 5.92
CA VAL A 138 -7.26 12.37 6.10
C VAL A 138 -6.53 12.23 4.78
N GLY A 139 -7.20 11.80 3.71
CA GLY A 139 -6.53 11.60 2.42
C GLY A 139 -7.46 11.22 1.28
N VAL A 140 -6.84 10.73 0.22
CA VAL A 140 -7.51 10.20 -0.96
C VAL A 140 -6.86 8.89 -1.40
N MET A 141 -7.58 8.11 -2.23
CA MET A 141 -7.06 6.89 -2.84
C MET A 141 -7.29 6.95 -4.36
N TYR A 142 -6.27 6.57 -5.10
CA TYR A 142 -6.35 6.29 -6.53
C TYR A 142 -6.34 4.80 -6.79
N THR A 143 -6.94 4.38 -7.91
CA THR A 143 -6.96 2.98 -8.33
C THR A 143 -6.37 2.80 -9.72
N ALA A 144 -6.03 1.57 -10.04
CA ALA A 144 -5.64 1.16 -11.39
C ALA A 144 -6.17 -0.26 -11.67
N PRO A 145 -6.28 -0.67 -12.95
CA PRO A 145 -6.69 -2.02 -13.29
C PRO A 145 -5.81 -3.06 -12.59
N TYR A 146 -6.38 -4.17 -12.13
CA TYR A 146 -5.60 -5.22 -11.47
C TYR A 146 -4.52 -5.83 -12.38
N ARG A 147 -4.70 -5.77 -13.71
CA ARG A 147 -3.74 -6.22 -14.73
C ARG A 147 -2.74 -5.15 -15.14
N ALA A 148 -2.78 -3.96 -14.52
CA ALA A 148 -1.81 -2.92 -14.85
C ALA A 148 -0.39 -3.40 -14.56
N THR A 149 0.49 -3.19 -15.52
CA THR A 149 1.93 -3.48 -15.37
C THR A 149 2.58 -2.47 -14.45
N THR A 150 3.74 -2.83 -13.88
CA THR A 150 4.52 -1.90 -13.06
C THR A 150 4.90 -0.62 -13.81
N ASP A 151 5.08 -0.67 -15.12
CA ASP A 151 5.34 0.51 -15.94
C ASP A 151 4.10 1.41 -16.08
N GLU A 152 2.91 0.83 -16.19
CA GLU A 152 1.65 1.57 -16.20
C GLU A 152 1.38 2.21 -14.84
N LEU A 153 1.65 1.51 -13.74
CA LEU A 153 1.55 2.05 -12.39
C LEU A 153 2.56 3.20 -12.19
N ASN A 154 3.82 3.02 -12.63
CA ASN A 154 4.85 4.05 -12.57
C ASN A 154 4.52 5.31 -13.38
N ARG A 155 3.82 5.17 -14.52
CA ARG A 155 3.32 6.32 -15.29
C ARG A 155 2.24 7.10 -14.54
N ARG A 156 1.43 6.44 -13.72
CA ARG A 156 0.40 7.09 -12.89
C ARG A 156 1.04 7.80 -11.70
N VAL A 157 1.73 7.05 -10.87
CA VAL A 157 2.45 7.56 -9.69
C VAL A 157 3.87 7.00 -9.71
N PRO A 158 4.92 7.84 -9.53
CA PRO A 158 6.30 7.37 -9.55
C PRO A 158 6.56 6.28 -8.52
N LEU A 159 7.00 5.11 -8.97
CA LEU A 159 7.37 3.99 -8.09
C LEU A 159 8.67 4.23 -7.31
N SER A 160 9.38 5.31 -7.59
CA SER A 160 10.49 5.78 -6.76
C SER A 160 10.03 6.50 -5.49
N ILE A 161 8.76 6.87 -5.42
CA ILE A 161 8.15 7.65 -4.32
C ILE A 161 7.12 6.82 -3.57
N ALA A 162 6.24 6.10 -4.28
CA ALA A 162 5.10 5.42 -3.70
C ALA A 162 4.99 3.98 -4.17
N ARG A 163 4.47 3.11 -3.31
CA ARG A 163 4.11 1.74 -3.66
C ARG A 163 2.63 1.63 -3.90
N TRP A 164 2.26 0.94 -4.97
CA TRP A 164 0.89 0.46 -5.15
C TRP A 164 0.71 -0.85 -4.41
N HIS A 165 -0.46 -1.06 -3.84
CA HIS A 165 -0.84 -2.33 -3.24
C HIS A 165 -2.08 -2.91 -3.91
N LEU A 166 -2.18 -4.23 -3.90
CA LEU A 166 -3.29 -5.00 -4.45
C LEU A 166 -3.72 -6.02 -3.41
N HIS A 167 -4.98 -6.01 -3.05
CA HIS A 167 -5.53 -7.05 -2.20
C HIS A 167 -5.75 -8.34 -2.99
N SER A 168 -5.24 -9.44 -2.47
CA SER A 168 -5.24 -10.76 -3.12
C SER A 168 -5.64 -11.86 -2.16
N ASN A 169 -5.86 -13.06 -2.71
CA ASN A 169 -6.07 -14.28 -1.94
C ASN A 169 -7.22 -14.19 -0.93
N PHE A 170 -8.26 -13.47 -1.26
CA PHE A 170 -9.41 -13.30 -0.36
C PHE A 170 -10.27 -14.55 -0.35
N CYS A 171 -10.45 -15.15 0.82
CA CYS A 171 -11.44 -16.21 1.01
C CYS A 171 -12.71 -15.63 1.61
N GLN A 172 -13.78 -15.59 0.81
CA GLN A 172 -15.10 -15.19 1.28
C GLN A 172 -15.69 -16.33 2.10
N PRO A 173 -16.16 -16.08 3.34
CA PRO A 173 -16.74 -17.12 4.16
C PRO A 173 -18.04 -17.66 3.55
N PRO A 174 -18.44 -18.91 3.88
CA PRO A 174 -19.78 -19.40 3.59
C PRO A 174 -20.84 -18.62 4.38
N ALA A 175 -22.09 -18.73 3.94
CA ALA A 175 -23.20 -18.06 4.60
C ALA A 175 -23.26 -18.44 6.10
N GLY A 176 -23.46 -17.47 6.97
CA GLY A 176 -23.49 -17.66 8.42
C GLY A 176 -22.12 -17.61 9.13
N HIS A 177 -21.00 -17.56 8.40
CA HIS A 177 -19.65 -17.59 8.97
C HIS A 177 -18.93 -16.21 8.91
N TRP A 178 -19.67 -15.13 8.76
CA TRP A 178 -19.10 -13.77 8.64
C TRP A 178 -18.30 -13.33 9.86
N ALA A 179 -18.66 -13.81 11.05
CA ALA A 179 -17.91 -13.51 12.28
C ALA A 179 -16.45 -14.05 12.24
N GLU A 180 -16.20 -15.09 11.44
CA GLU A 180 -14.85 -15.67 11.28
C GLU A 180 -13.91 -14.84 10.38
N MET A 181 -14.38 -13.68 9.85
CA MET A 181 -13.55 -12.67 9.19
C MET A 181 -12.91 -11.68 10.16
N LEU A 182 -13.32 -11.71 11.43
CA LEU A 182 -12.99 -10.68 12.41
C LEU A 182 -12.11 -11.23 13.54
N GLY A 183 -11.29 -10.33 14.09
CA GLY A 183 -10.47 -10.61 15.26
C GLY A 183 -9.15 -11.36 14.96
N PRO A 184 -8.36 -11.61 16.00
CA PRO A 184 -7.00 -12.16 15.86
C PRO A 184 -6.94 -13.60 15.38
N SER A 185 -8.08 -14.32 15.42
CA SER A 185 -8.21 -15.70 14.95
C SER A 185 -9.03 -15.79 13.67
N ALA A 186 -9.12 -14.72 12.89
CA ALA A 186 -9.85 -14.72 11.64
C ALA A 186 -9.34 -15.83 10.71
N LYS A 187 -10.27 -16.59 10.14
CA LYS A 187 -9.97 -17.63 9.13
C LYS A 187 -10.15 -17.08 7.73
N PHE A 188 -11.19 -16.27 7.52
CA PHE A 188 -11.61 -15.72 6.24
C PHE A 188 -11.29 -14.22 6.13
N GLY A 189 -11.43 -13.67 4.94
CA GLY A 189 -11.29 -12.24 4.71
C GLY A 189 -9.85 -11.78 4.58
N MET A 190 -9.65 -10.47 4.67
CA MET A 190 -8.36 -9.80 4.44
C MET A 190 -7.35 -10.01 5.57
N GLN A 191 -7.81 -10.45 6.74
CA GLN A 191 -6.98 -10.74 7.91
C GLN A 191 -6.99 -12.24 8.23
N GLY A 192 -7.63 -13.04 7.37
CA GLY A 192 -7.82 -14.46 7.60
C GLY A 192 -6.52 -15.26 7.41
N SER A 193 -6.46 -16.45 8.03
CA SER A 193 -5.36 -17.38 7.85
C SER A 193 -5.45 -18.18 6.53
N ILE A 194 -6.60 -18.16 5.85
CA ILE A 194 -6.84 -18.89 4.60
C ILE A 194 -6.50 -18.00 3.41
N ALA A 195 -5.38 -18.30 2.74
CA ALA A 195 -4.85 -17.51 1.63
C ALA A 195 -4.64 -18.31 0.33
N THR A 196 -5.11 -19.56 0.27
CA THR A 196 -5.03 -20.38 -0.95
C THR A 196 -6.42 -20.84 -1.38
N GLU A 197 -6.59 -21.05 -2.69
CA GLU A 197 -7.85 -21.53 -3.26
C GLU A 197 -8.28 -22.87 -2.64
N SER A 198 -7.37 -23.85 -2.60
CA SER A 198 -7.66 -25.18 -2.05
C SER A 198 -8.08 -25.13 -0.57
N ALA A 199 -7.41 -24.31 0.26
CA ALA A 199 -7.78 -24.16 1.66
C ALA A 199 -9.13 -23.45 1.83
N CYS A 200 -9.42 -22.49 0.96
CA CYS A 200 -10.69 -21.77 0.95
C CYS A 200 -11.87 -22.69 0.58
N GLU A 201 -11.71 -23.48 -0.47
CA GLU A 201 -12.70 -24.50 -0.90
C GLU A 201 -12.92 -25.55 0.18
N ALA A 202 -11.84 -26.06 0.78
CA ALA A 202 -11.91 -27.04 1.89
C ALA A 202 -12.66 -26.48 3.11
N ALA A 203 -12.59 -25.16 3.32
CA ALA A 203 -13.33 -24.47 4.38
C ALA A 203 -14.78 -24.08 3.97
N GLY A 204 -15.22 -24.47 2.76
CA GLY A 204 -16.54 -24.15 2.22
C GLY A 204 -16.71 -22.69 1.78
N GLY A 205 -15.60 -21.95 1.68
CA GLY A 205 -15.57 -20.56 1.24
C GLY A 205 -15.49 -20.41 -0.28
N ARG A 206 -15.56 -19.17 -0.74
CA ARG A 206 -15.33 -18.79 -2.15
C ARG A 206 -14.03 -18.02 -2.28
N PHE A 207 -13.08 -18.55 -3.02
CA PHE A 207 -11.81 -17.90 -3.26
C PHE A 207 -11.94 -16.79 -4.32
N ILE A 208 -11.35 -15.63 -4.02
CA ILE A 208 -11.30 -14.47 -4.89
C ILE A 208 -9.84 -14.06 -5.01
N PRO A 209 -9.19 -14.34 -6.15
CA PRO A 209 -7.74 -14.14 -6.29
C PRO A 209 -7.34 -12.66 -6.18
N HIS A 210 -8.19 -11.74 -6.64
CA HIS A 210 -7.94 -10.31 -6.55
C HIS A 210 -9.22 -9.59 -6.14
N VAL A 211 -9.11 -8.77 -5.09
CA VAL A 211 -10.21 -7.91 -4.64
C VAL A 211 -9.89 -6.50 -5.11
N PHE A 212 -10.73 -5.96 -6.00
CA PHE A 212 -10.52 -4.65 -6.64
C PHE A 212 -9.34 -4.62 -7.61
N GLY A 213 -8.75 -3.43 -7.84
CA GLY A 213 -7.54 -3.21 -8.59
C GLY A 213 -6.39 -2.76 -7.70
N TRP A 214 -5.30 -2.34 -8.31
CA TRP A 214 -4.20 -1.67 -7.60
C TRP A 214 -4.70 -0.39 -6.95
N MET A 215 -4.18 -0.10 -5.77
CA MET A 215 -4.52 1.07 -4.96
C MET A 215 -3.26 1.78 -4.49
N VAL A 216 -3.32 3.11 -4.41
CA VAL A 216 -2.32 3.94 -3.77
C VAL A 216 -3.02 5.03 -2.97
N HIS A 217 -2.60 5.20 -1.72
CA HIS A 217 -3.10 6.23 -0.83
C HIS A 217 -2.22 7.47 -0.89
N VAL A 218 -2.86 8.63 -0.72
CA VAL A 218 -2.18 9.92 -0.58
C VAL A 218 -2.78 10.65 0.61
N TYR A 219 -1.94 10.99 1.58
CA TYR A 219 -2.31 11.75 2.78
C TYR A 219 -1.76 13.19 2.67
N PRO A 220 -2.43 14.08 1.93
CA PRO A 220 -1.88 15.39 1.56
C PRO A 220 -1.82 16.38 2.72
N TYR A 221 -2.32 16.00 3.90
CA TYR A 221 -2.26 16.80 5.13
C TYR A 221 -1.09 16.39 6.03
N GLU A 222 -0.41 15.31 5.71
CA GLU A 222 0.80 14.89 6.43
C GLU A 222 1.96 15.82 6.10
N THR A 223 2.78 16.08 7.12
CA THR A 223 3.99 16.91 7.00
C THR A 223 5.26 16.07 6.86
N ASP A 224 5.19 14.82 7.25
CA ASP A 224 6.25 13.84 7.11
C ASP A 224 6.18 13.22 5.70
N PRO A 225 7.19 13.43 4.83
CA PRO A 225 7.18 12.89 3.47
C PRO A 225 6.98 11.37 3.41
N ALA A 226 7.48 10.62 4.39
CA ALA A 226 7.32 9.17 4.47
C ALA A 226 5.86 8.75 4.70
N LYS A 227 5.02 9.63 5.28
CA LYS A 227 3.62 9.34 5.58
C LYS A 227 2.67 9.78 4.47
N ILE A 228 3.09 10.71 3.62
CA ILE A 228 2.24 11.21 2.51
C ILE A 228 1.78 10.05 1.61
N TRP A 229 2.65 9.07 1.38
CA TRP A 229 2.42 7.95 0.48
C TRP A 229 2.30 6.60 1.21
N SER A 230 1.97 6.62 2.49
CA SER A 230 1.85 5.37 3.25
C SER A 230 0.67 4.54 2.75
N ALA A 231 0.79 3.23 2.82
CA ALA A 231 -0.31 2.33 2.47
C ALA A 231 -1.43 2.32 3.53
N GLY A 232 -1.35 3.21 4.54
CA GLY A 232 -2.28 3.26 5.66
C GLY A 232 -2.03 2.19 6.72
N MET A 233 -0.91 1.49 6.61
CA MET A 233 -0.54 0.35 7.46
C MET A 233 0.68 0.64 8.33
N ASP A 234 1.21 1.85 8.26
CA ASP A 234 2.39 2.24 9.01
C ASP A 234 2.04 2.67 10.44
N ASP A 235 2.45 1.84 11.39
CA ASP A 235 3.04 2.15 12.69
C ASP A 235 2.26 2.95 13.75
N LYS A 236 1.07 3.44 13.53
CA LYS A 236 0.37 4.16 14.61
C LYS A 236 -0.55 3.30 15.46
N HIS A 237 -0.86 2.10 15.02
CA HIS A 237 -1.73 1.19 15.77
C HIS A 237 -1.19 -0.24 15.66
N GLY A 238 -0.15 -0.52 16.44
CA GLY A 238 -0.03 -1.86 16.99
C GLY A 238 -1.43 -2.20 17.50
N MET A 239 -2.04 -3.26 16.96
CA MET A 239 -3.43 -3.65 17.24
C MET A 239 -3.69 -3.65 18.76
N GLN A 240 -4.22 -2.55 19.29
CA GLN A 240 -4.92 -2.60 20.54
C GLN A 240 -6.27 -3.25 20.25
N HIS A 241 -6.33 -4.54 20.54
CA HIS A 241 -7.57 -5.30 20.56
C HIS A 241 -8.43 -4.85 21.73
N ASP A 242 -9.12 -3.74 21.57
CA ASP A 242 -10.23 -3.43 22.46
C ASP A 242 -11.39 -4.36 22.13
N ALA A 243 -11.77 -5.18 23.11
CA ALA A 243 -12.86 -6.12 23.03
C ALA A 243 -14.14 -5.43 22.51
N MET A 244 -14.74 -6.02 21.48
CA MET A 244 -16.05 -5.60 20.97
C MET A 244 -17.09 -5.71 22.07
N PRO A 245 -18.05 -4.77 22.16
CA PRO A 245 -19.24 -4.96 22.96
C PRO A 245 -20.04 -6.16 22.42
N GLN A 246 -20.41 -7.08 23.32
CA GLN A 246 -21.10 -8.35 22.98
C GLN A 246 -22.59 -8.19 22.59
N ASP A 247 -23.10 -6.98 22.40
CA ASP A 247 -24.50 -6.73 22.11
C ASP A 247 -24.68 -6.07 20.74
N MET A 248 -24.85 -6.88 19.71
CA MET A 248 -25.43 -6.44 18.44
C MET A 248 -26.74 -7.20 18.19
N PRO A 249 -27.90 -6.56 18.36
CA PRO A 249 -29.19 -7.18 17.97
C PRO A 249 -29.36 -7.13 16.46
N GLY A 250 -29.55 -8.30 15.88
CA GLY A 250 -30.31 -8.58 14.67
C GLY A 250 -30.04 -7.74 13.42
N MET A 251 -28.94 -8.01 12.70
CA MET A 251 -28.73 -7.47 11.36
C MET A 251 -29.48 -8.31 10.31
N LYS A 252 -30.58 -7.78 9.77
CA LYS A 252 -31.21 -8.32 8.57
C LYS A 252 -30.44 -7.82 7.35
N MET A 253 -29.83 -8.75 6.62
CA MET A 253 -29.23 -8.50 5.31
C MET A 253 -30.31 -8.45 4.24
N PRO A 254 -30.25 -7.50 3.28
CA PRO A 254 -31.08 -7.59 2.08
C PRO A 254 -30.54 -8.70 1.17
N MET A 255 -31.49 -9.54 0.69
CA MET A 255 -31.24 -10.58 -0.33
C MET A 255 -30.87 -9.96 -1.68
#